data_debb91d76ce5c6c2850743fe0f1f0c39
#
_entry.id   debb91d76ce5c6c2850743fe0f1f0c39
#
_cell.length_a   1.000
_cell.length_b   1.000
_cell.length_c   1.000
_cell.angle_alpha   90.00
_cell.angle_beta   90.00
_cell.angle_gamma   90.00
#
_symmetry.space_group_name_H-M   'P 1'
#
loop_
_entity.id
_entity.type
_entity.pdbx_description
1 polymer ?
#
loop_
_entity_poly.entity_id
_entity_poly.type
_entity_poly.pdbx_seq_one_letter_code
_entity_poly.pdbx_strand_id
1 'polypeptide(L)'
;MVNATSLGLAGRPGDLAFPPARLGAGQVVVDLNYPGGALVEAAAARGAVARDGVGMLVHQAALAFELWTGQAAPVDALWAGARRALEGRGRPPAAAPEPARVENTPR
;
A
#
# COMPACT_ATOMS: atom_id res chain seq x y z
N MET A 1 1.56 12.40 12.32
CA MET A 1 0.60 12.82 11.26
C MET A 1 0.25 11.62 10.38
N VAL A 2 -1.01 11.46 10.05
CA VAL A 2 -1.49 10.41 9.16
C VAL A 2 -2.25 11.03 8.00
N ASN A 3 -1.86 10.74 6.75
CA ASN A 3 -2.65 11.09 5.56
C ASN A 3 -3.56 9.92 5.20
N ALA A 4 -4.85 10.09 5.43
CA ALA A 4 -5.89 9.13 5.07
C ALA A 4 -6.72 9.60 3.86
N THR A 5 -6.23 10.59 3.12
CA THR A 5 -6.85 11.11 1.90
C THR A 5 -6.28 10.43 0.67
N SER A 6 -6.92 10.61 -0.49
CA SER A 6 -6.38 10.19 -1.78
C SER A 6 -5.34 11.17 -2.37
N LEU A 7 -5.08 12.28 -1.68
CA LEU A 7 -4.09 13.27 -2.13
C LEU A 7 -2.70 12.66 -2.17
N GLY A 8 -1.99 12.88 -3.24
CA GLY A 8 -0.68 12.32 -3.48
C GLY A 8 -0.67 10.92 -4.10
N LEU A 9 -1.81 10.24 -4.23
CA LEU A 9 -1.89 8.90 -4.82
C LEU A 9 -1.40 8.86 -6.27
N ALA A 10 -1.64 9.93 -7.02
CA ALA A 10 -1.20 10.04 -8.41
C ALA A 10 0.23 10.57 -8.58
N GLY A 11 0.95 10.81 -7.50
CA GLY A 11 2.33 11.31 -7.52
C GLY A 11 2.50 12.73 -8.04
N ARG A 12 1.45 13.54 -8.04
CA ARG A 12 1.51 14.94 -8.49
C ARG A 12 2.15 15.80 -7.40
N PRO A 13 3.23 16.57 -7.70
CA PRO A 13 3.95 17.35 -6.69
C PRO A 13 3.13 18.43 -5.98
N GLY A 14 2.00 18.86 -6.57
CA GLY A 14 1.12 19.89 -5.99
C GLY A 14 0.03 19.37 -5.07
N ASP A 15 -0.14 18.04 -4.98
CA ASP A 15 -1.29 17.43 -4.31
C ASP A 15 -0.92 16.88 -2.92
N LEU A 16 -0.06 17.57 -2.19
CA LEU A 16 0.28 17.17 -0.83
C LEU A 16 -0.82 17.61 0.14
N ALA A 17 -1.26 16.69 0.98
CA ALA A 17 -2.26 16.94 2.02
C ALA A 17 -1.76 17.88 3.13
N PHE A 18 -0.46 18.15 3.17
CA PHE A 18 0.18 18.93 4.21
C PHE A 18 1.39 19.70 3.64
N PRO A 19 1.60 20.97 4.06
CA PRO A 19 2.73 21.76 3.55
C PRO A 19 4.08 21.11 3.89
N PRO A 20 4.92 20.80 2.89
CA PRO A 20 6.23 20.15 3.14
C PRO A 20 7.14 20.95 4.08
N ALA A 21 7.03 22.28 4.05
CA ALA A 21 7.82 23.16 4.91
C ALA A 21 7.60 22.96 6.42
N ARG A 22 6.49 22.33 6.80
CA ARG A 22 6.15 22.02 8.19
C ARG A 22 6.59 20.64 8.64
N LEU A 23 7.13 19.86 7.74
CA LEU A 23 7.66 18.53 8.05
C LEU A 23 9.10 18.64 8.57
N GLY A 24 9.46 17.81 9.53
CA GLY A 24 10.82 17.84 10.07
C GLY A 24 11.11 16.75 11.08
N ALA A 25 12.30 16.81 11.65
CA ALA A 25 12.77 15.90 12.67
C ALA A 25 11.83 15.88 13.89
N GLY A 26 11.70 14.72 14.52
CA GLY A 26 10.81 14.51 15.67
C GLY A 26 9.34 14.20 15.30
N GLN A 27 9.00 14.28 14.02
CA GLN A 27 7.67 13.92 13.53
C GLN A 27 7.64 12.47 13.00
N VAL A 28 6.48 11.84 13.14
CA VAL A 28 6.15 10.59 12.47
C VAL A 28 5.05 10.87 11.46
N VAL A 29 5.31 10.54 10.19
CA VAL A 29 4.39 10.76 9.08
C VAL A 29 4.03 9.41 8.47
N VAL A 30 2.75 9.11 8.42
CA VAL A 30 2.21 7.91 7.78
C VAL A 30 1.28 8.33 6.65
N ASP A 31 1.56 7.88 5.46
CA ASP A 31 0.67 8.00 4.31
C ASP A 31 0.00 6.65 4.09
N LEU A 32 -1.33 6.58 4.18
CA LEU A 32 -2.07 5.33 3.95
C LEU A 32 -2.07 4.89 2.49
N ASN A 33 -1.70 5.78 1.57
CA ASN A 33 -1.48 5.41 0.18
C ASN A 33 -0.23 4.52 0.03
N TYR A 34 -0.25 3.67 -0.96
CA TYR A 34 0.89 2.81 -1.31
C TYR A 34 0.97 2.59 -2.83
N PRO A 35 2.19 2.49 -3.40
CA PRO A 35 3.47 2.75 -2.73
C PRO A 35 3.55 4.18 -2.21
N GLY A 36 4.48 4.44 -1.27
CA GLY A 36 4.71 5.78 -0.74
C GLY A 36 5.02 6.77 -1.84
N GLY A 37 4.38 7.93 -1.77
CA GLY A 37 4.50 8.99 -2.76
C GLY A 37 5.24 10.22 -2.26
N ALA A 38 4.91 11.35 -2.85
CA ALA A 38 5.58 12.63 -2.60
C ALA A 38 5.59 13.06 -1.13
N LEU A 39 4.55 12.75 -0.36
CA LEU A 39 4.50 13.09 1.07
C LEU A 39 5.54 12.31 1.87
N VAL A 40 5.69 11.01 1.63
CA VAL A 40 6.67 10.16 2.32
C VAL A 40 8.09 10.62 1.98
N GLU A 41 8.35 10.89 0.70
CA GLU A 41 9.65 11.39 0.24
C GLU A 41 9.99 12.77 0.84
N ALA A 42 9.04 13.70 0.83
CA ALA A 42 9.23 15.02 1.41
C ALA A 42 9.46 14.97 2.93
N ALA A 43 8.72 14.14 3.64
CA ALA A 43 8.88 13.95 5.08
C ALA A 43 10.24 13.35 5.43
N ALA A 44 10.66 12.31 4.71
CA ALA A 44 11.96 11.66 4.91
C ALA A 44 13.12 12.62 4.62
N ALA A 45 13.03 13.39 3.53
CA ALA A 45 14.05 14.37 3.17
C ALA A 45 14.24 15.47 4.22
N ARG A 46 13.22 15.74 5.04
CA ARG A 46 13.25 16.72 6.13
C ARG A 46 13.56 16.10 7.51
N GLY A 47 13.91 14.84 7.57
CA GLY A 47 14.31 14.14 8.78
C GLY A 47 13.17 13.57 9.61
N ALA A 48 11.95 13.56 9.13
CA ALA A 48 10.83 12.87 9.79
C ALA A 48 10.93 11.35 9.60
N VAL A 49 10.34 10.61 10.52
CA VAL A 49 10.09 9.17 10.32
C VAL A 49 8.88 9.03 9.41
N ALA A 50 9.11 8.54 8.20
CA ALA A 50 8.06 8.44 7.18
C ALA A 50 7.79 6.99 6.80
N ARG A 51 6.51 6.63 6.69
CA ARG A 51 6.03 5.30 6.30
C ARG A 51 4.86 5.44 5.34
N ASP A 52 4.77 4.51 4.39
CA ASP A 52 3.60 4.39 3.51
C ASP A 52 2.56 3.40 4.07
N GLY A 53 1.50 3.17 3.31
CA GLY A 53 0.38 2.31 3.71
C GLY A 53 0.63 0.81 3.58
N VAL A 54 1.78 0.38 3.07
CA VAL A 54 2.07 -1.06 2.86
C VAL A 54 2.07 -1.83 4.18
N GLY A 55 2.67 -1.26 5.22
CA GLY A 55 2.69 -1.87 6.55
C GLY A 55 1.28 -2.07 7.11
N MET A 56 0.43 -1.07 7.01
CA MET A 56 -0.98 -1.18 7.41
C MET A 56 -1.70 -2.27 6.62
N LEU A 57 -1.50 -2.33 5.31
CA LEU A 57 -2.10 -3.35 4.45
C LEU A 57 -1.70 -4.76 4.89
N VAL A 58 -0.42 -5.00 5.14
CA VAL A 58 0.10 -6.29 5.57
C VAL A 58 -0.45 -6.69 6.95
N HIS A 59 -0.43 -5.78 7.90
CA HIS A 59 -0.88 -6.09 9.26
C HIS A 59 -2.38 -6.30 9.36
N GLN A 60 -3.20 -5.54 8.61
CA GLN A 60 -4.64 -5.82 8.57
C GLN A 60 -4.94 -7.18 7.92
N ALA A 61 -4.21 -7.56 6.89
CA ALA A 61 -4.35 -8.87 6.26
C ALA A 61 -3.97 -10.00 7.23
N ALA A 62 -2.92 -9.80 8.02
CA ALA A 62 -2.50 -10.74 9.05
C ALA A 62 -3.58 -10.95 10.11
N LEU A 63 -4.16 -9.87 10.61
CA LEU A 63 -5.25 -9.93 11.60
C LEU A 63 -6.49 -10.63 11.03
N ALA A 64 -6.87 -10.33 9.80
CA ALA A 64 -8.00 -10.99 9.14
C ALA A 64 -7.74 -12.50 8.95
N PHE A 65 -6.53 -12.87 8.55
CA PHE A 65 -6.13 -14.27 8.41
C PHE A 65 -6.25 -15.03 9.73
N GLU A 66 -5.72 -14.48 10.81
CA GLU A 66 -5.80 -15.11 12.14
C GLU A 66 -7.25 -15.24 12.61
N LEU A 67 -8.05 -14.22 12.37
CA LEU A 67 -9.48 -14.23 12.74
C LEU A 67 -10.25 -15.32 11.98
N TRP A 68 -9.98 -15.51 10.71
CA TRP A 68 -10.70 -16.44 9.86
C TRP A 68 -10.23 -17.88 9.97
N THR A 69 -8.95 -18.10 10.24
CA THR A 69 -8.35 -19.44 10.26
C THR A 69 -8.06 -19.96 11.66
N GLY A 70 -7.99 -19.09 12.67
CA GLY A 70 -7.52 -19.44 14.01
C GLY A 70 -6.03 -19.81 14.07
N GLN A 71 -5.28 -19.53 13.01
CA GLN A 71 -3.85 -19.84 12.91
C GLN A 71 -3.02 -18.54 12.87
N ALA A 72 -1.77 -18.62 13.32
CA ALA A 72 -0.85 -17.51 13.24
C ALA A 72 -0.61 -17.08 11.79
N ALA A 73 -0.65 -15.79 11.51
CA ALA A 73 -0.46 -15.27 10.17
C ALA A 73 1.02 -15.38 9.74
N PRO A 74 1.27 -15.80 8.48
CA PRO A 74 2.63 -15.83 7.92
C PRO A 74 3.06 -14.43 7.49
N VAL A 75 3.40 -13.57 8.44
CA VAL A 75 3.67 -12.13 8.21
C VAL A 75 4.78 -11.91 7.19
N ASP A 76 5.84 -12.69 7.22
CA ASP A 76 6.95 -12.57 6.26
C ASP A 76 6.49 -12.88 4.82
N ALA A 77 5.63 -13.87 4.65
CA ALA A 77 5.06 -14.20 3.35
C ALA A 77 4.12 -13.10 2.83
N LEU A 78 3.35 -12.47 3.73
CA LEU A 78 2.49 -11.34 3.40
C LEU A 78 3.31 -10.13 2.95
N TRP A 79 4.39 -9.81 3.64
CA TRP A 79 5.33 -8.76 3.24
C TRP A 79 5.98 -9.06 1.88
N ALA A 80 6.44 -10.28 1.66
CA ALA A 80 7.04 -10.69 0.40
C ALA A 80 6.04 -10.57 -0.77
N GLY A 81 4.80 -10.97 -0.55
CA GLY A 81 3.72 -10.83 -1.52
C GLY A 81 3.40 -9.38 -1.85
N ALA A 82 3.31 -8.52 -0.84
CA ALA A 82 3.05 -7.08 -1.02
C ALA A 82 4.18 -6.41 -1.81
N ARG A 83 5.44 -6.66 -1.49
CA ARG A 83 6.60 -6.13 -2.22
C ARG A 83 6.58 -6.56 -3.68
N ARG A 84 6.33 -7.83 -3.95
CA ARG A 84 6.25 -8.38 -5.30
C ARG A 84 5.15 -7.73 -6.13
N ALA A 85 3.99 -7.52 -5.53
CA ALA A 85 2.87 -6.86 -6.20
C ALA A 85 3.18 -5.38 -6.53
N LEU A 86 3.91 -4.69 -5.67
CA LEU A 86 4.31 -3.30 -5.90
C LEU A 86 5.39 -3.18 -6.97
N GLU A 87 6.37 -4.08 -7.00
CA GLU A 87 7.39 -4.16 -8.05
C GLU A 87 6.78 -4.45 -9.43
N GLY A 88 5.71 -5.26 -9.47
CA GLY A 88 4.99 -5.61 -10.70
C GLY A 88 4.07 -4.50 -11.25
N ARG A 89 3.83 -3.41 -10.51
CA ARG A 89 2.93 -2.33 -10.96
C ARG A 89 3.41 -1.54 -12.16
N GLY A 90 4.69 -1.63 -12.54
CA GLY A 90 5.24 -1.08 -13.78
C GLY A 90 5.08 -1.99 -14.99
N ARG A 91 4.57 -3.21 -14.81
CA ARG A 91 4.36 -4.19 -15.86
C ARG A 91 2.86 -4.29 -16.13
N PRO A 92 2.39 -4.22 -17.37
CA PRO A 92 0.98 -4.47 -17.66
C PRO A 92 0.61 -5.85 -17.09
N PRO A 93 -0.57 -5.99 -16.46
CA PRO A 93 -0.98 -7.27 -15.91
C PRO A 93 -0.89 -8.30 -17.02
N ALA A 94 -0.20 -9.39 -16.76
CA ALA A 94 -0.36 -10.58 -17.58
C ALA A 94 -1.86 -10.85 -17.66
N ALA A 95 -2.39 -10.97 -18.87
CA ALA A 95 -3.81 -11.17 -19.07
C ALA A 95 -4.29 -12.24 -18.08
N ALA A 96 -5.24 -11.86 -17.24
CA ALA A 96 -5.84 -12.83 -16.36
C ALA A 96 -6.29 -14.03 -17.20
N PRO A 97 -6.03 -15.26 -16.77
CA PRO A 97 -6.56 -16.40 -17.49
C PRO A 97 -8.06 -16.19 -17.63
N GLU A 98 -8.54 -16.20 -18.86
CA GLU A 98 -9.97 -16.12 -19.12
C GLU A 98 -10.67 -17.09 -18.16
N PRO A 99 -11.69 -16.62 -17.42
CA PRO A 99 -12.46 -17.54 -16.61
C PRO A 99 -12.94 -18.66 -17.52
N ALA A 100 -12.65 -19.89 -17.12
CA ALA A 100 -13.06 -21.06 -17.88
C ALA A 100 -14.54 -20.86 -18.26
N ARG A 101 -14.83 -20.78 -19.56
CA ARG A 101 -16.21 -20.72 -20.04
C ARG A 101 -16.95 -21.88 -19.39
N VAL A 102 -17.82 -21.54 -18.46
CA VAL A 102 -18.82 -22.50 -18.04
C VAL A 102 -19.73 -22.66 -19.25
N GLU A 103 -19.51 -23.68 -20.03
CA GLU A 103 -20.46 -24.09 -21.04
C GLU A 103 -21.75 -24.49 -20.30
N ASN A 104 -22.68 -23.55 -20.28
CA ASN A 104 -24.04 -23.85 -19.84
C ASN A 104 -24.71 -24.57 -21.00
N THR A 105 -24.49 -25.88 -21.09
CA THR A 105 -25.21 -26.73 -22.02
C THR A 105 -26.64 -26.86 -21.53
N PRO A 106 -27.64 -26.25 -22.22
CA PRO A 106 -29.03 -26.48 -21.88
C PRO A 106 -29.33 -27.95 -22.09
N ARG A 107 -29.95 -28.53 -21.07
CA ARG A 107 -30.52 -29.86 -21.23
C ARG A 107 -31.72 -29.80 -22.15
#